data_d8938b4caf6d7910e0c30b1eb23bd8a8
#
_entry.id   d8938b4caf6d7910e0c30b1eb23bd8a8
#
_cell.length_a   1.000
_cell.length_b   1.000
_cell.length_c   1.000
_cell.angle_alpha   90.00
_cell.angle_beta   90.00
_cell.angle_gamma   90.00
#
_symmetry.space_group_name_H-M   'P 1'
#
loop_
_entity.id
_entity.type
_entity.pdbx_description
1 polymer ?
#
loop_
_entity_poly.entity_id
_entity_poly.type
_entity_poly.pdbx_seq_one_letter_code
_entity_poly.pdbx_strand_id
1 'polypeptide(L)'
;MARITQDPTVYQHTEAAEDIVESDILATPVSLNPKLLAALIPLTVELVQDSPNLDAALNASLAGAFAVKLDQLGIAKLLADAGIPKSLATQDPALWAKLLEAVGAALGLNQALPTAHISAPADMIARAGQTASTSGVWLGAPPLLSAMRELHSTGLTAGTALFGDFAAGCAVAMRQELRVEVVRHAKPTSGSHLLVAHMRADFVVLQPGRLFKQLKTV
;
A
#
# COMPACT_ATOMS: atom_id res chain seq x y z
N MET A 1 19.32 -0.90 1.23
CA MET A 1 18.77 -1.01 -0.14
C MET A 1 19.06 0.26 -0.91
N ALA A 2 19.18 0.21 -2.23
CA ALA A 2 19.31 1.40 -3.06
C ALA A 2 17.92 1.88 -3.51
N ARG A 3 17.68 3.17 -3.39
CA ARG A 3 16.50 3.86 -3.93
C ARG A 3 16.91 4.62 -5.18
N ILE A 4 16.31 4.34 -6.30
CA ILE A 4 16.54 5.05 -7.55
C ILE A 4 15.66 6.29 -7.54
N THR A 5 16.28 7.46 -7.56
CA THR A 5 15.57 8.75 -7.55
C THR A 5 15.50 9.37 -8.95
N GLN A 6 16.38 8.96 -9.84
CA GLN A 6 16.38 9.40 -11.24
C GLN A 6 16.89 8.27 -12.13
N ASP A 7 16.13 7.97 -13.19
CA ASP A 7 16.54 7.04 -14.23
C ASP A 7 17.55 7.71 -15.18
N PRO A 8 18.42 6.92 -15.85
CA PRO A 8 19.37 7.46 -16.81
C PRO A 8 18.66 8.05 -18.02
N THR A 9 19.20 9.13 -18.55
CA THR A 9 18.71 9.73 -19.81
C THR A 9 19.41 9.06 -20.99
N VAL A 10 18.64 8.57 -21.95
CA VAL A 10 19.18 7.98 -23.18
C VAL A 10 19.21 9.05 -24.27
N TYR A 11 20.37 9.28 -24.87
CA TYR A 11 20.56 10.21 -25.96
C TYR A 11 20.69 9.46 -27.28
N GLN A 12 20.13 10.03 -28.36
CA GLN A 12 20.36 9.54 -29.69
C GLN A 12 21.75 10.04 -30.15
N HIS A 13 22.62 9.11 -30.47
CA HIS A 13 23.96 9.41 -30.98
C HIS A 13 23.96 9.39 -32.53
N THR A 14 24.63 10.39 -33.12
CA THR A 14 24.86 10.45 -34.58
C THR A 14 26.28 9.99 -34.83
N GLU A 15 26.46 8.96 -35.68
CA GLU A 15 27.75 8.36 -36.00
C GLU A 15 28.75 9.40 -36.52
N ALA A 16 29.94 9.40 -35.96
CA ALA A 16 31.09 10.25 -36.31
C ALA A 16 30.92 11.79 -36.11
N ALA A 17 29.83 12.27 -35.50
CA ALA A 17 29.60 13.71 -35.37
C ALA A 17 29.78 14.22 -33.92
N GLU A 18 29.51 13.40 -32.88
CA GLU A 18 29.49 13.83 -31.50
C GLU A 18 29.96 12.70 -30.55
N ASP A 19 30.51 13.08 -29.41
CA ASP A 19 30.83 12.12 -28.34
C ASP A 19 29.54 11.63 -27.67
N ILE A 20 29.55 10.39 -27.19
CA ILE A 20 28.43 9.83 -26.41
C ILE A 20 28.33 10.59 -25.08
N VAL A 21 27.18 11.20 -24.84
CA VAL A 21 26.91 11.94 -23.61
C VAL A 21 26.68 10.96 -22.46
N GLU A 22 27.45 11.13 -21.37
CA GLU A 22 27.28 10.36 -20.17
C GLU A 22 25.98 10.75 -19.45
N SER A 23 25.26 9.77 -18.92
CA SER A 23 24.10 9.99 -18.06
C SER A 23 24.21 9.16 -16.80
N ASP A 24 23.94 9.78 -15.65
CA ASP A 24 24.05 9.16 -14.35
C ASP A 24 22.70 8.65 -13.83
N ILE A 25 22.76 7.50 -13.16
CA ILE A 25 21.67 7.02 -12.31
C ILE A 25 21.86 7.59 -10.91
N LEU A 26 20.90 8.36 -10.43
CA LEU A 26 20.92 8.81 -9.04
C LEU A 26 20.30 7.76 -8.12
N ALA A 27 21.15 7.08 -7.36
CA ALA A 27 20.75 6.12 -6.35
C ALA A 27 21.15 6.60 -4.95
N THR A 28 20.19 6.63 -4.05
CA THR A 28 20.42 6.96 -2.64
C THR A 28 20.29 5.72 -1.76
N PRO A 29 21.18 5.51 -0.77
CA PRO A 29 21.03 4.41 0.16
C PRO A 29 19.81 4.64 1.08
N VAL A 30 18.94 3.63 1.21
CA VAL A 30 17.84 3.67 2.17
C VAL A 30 18.11 2.66 3.28
N SER A 31 18.12 3.16 4.51
CA SER A 31 18.21 2.34 5.71
C SER A 31 16.83 1.81 6.09
N LEU A 32 16.74 0.51 6.32
CA LEU A 32 15.55 -0.15 6.84
C LEU A 32 15.60 -0.16 8.36
N ASN A 33 14.52 0.25 8.99
CA ASN A 33 14.37 0.30 10.44
C ASN A 33 13.13 -0.49 10.90
N PRO A 34 13.19 -1.85 10.90
CA PRO A 34 12.04 -2.69 11.19
C PRO A 34 11.49 -2.44 12.57
N LYS A 35 10.25 -1.96 12.62
CA LYS A 35 9.52 -1.71 13.87
C LYS A 35 8.85 -2.98 14.37
N LEU A 36 8.73 -3.09 15.68
CA LEU A 36 8.02 -4.17 16.33
C LEU A 36 6.51 -3.88 16.27
N LEU A 37 5.76 -4.81 15.72
CA LEU A 37 4.32 -4.90 15.85
C LEU A 37 4.04 -6.00 16.86
N ALA A 38 3.26 -5.73 17.87
CA ALA A 38 2.94 -6.70 18.92
C ALA A 38 1.47 -6.61 19.32
N ALA A 39 0.90 -7.76 19.65
CA ALA A 39 -0.41 -7.89 20.26
C ALA A 39 -0.31 -8.76 21.50
N LEU A 40 -1.02 -8.39 22.54
CA LEU A 40 -1.09 -9.12 23.80
C LEU A 40 -2.55 -9.44 24.11
N ILE A 41 -2.88 -10.72 24.22
CA ILE A 41 -4.25 -11.19 24.45
C ILE A 41 -4.27 -12.01 25.73
N PRO A 42 -4.99 -11.58 26.79
CA PRO A 42 -5.21 -12.40 27.96
C PRO A 42 -6.26 -13.48 27.66
N LEU A 43 -5.97 -14.73 28.01
CA LEU A 43 -6.86 -15.88 27.85
C LEU A 43 -7.05 -16.54 29.20
N THR A 44 -8.29 -16.82 29.59
CA THR A 44 -8.58 -17.56 30.82
C THR A 44 -8.23 -19.06 30.59
N VAL A 45 -7.83 -19.74 31.66
CA VAL A 45 -7.51 -21.18 31.61
C VAL A 45 -8.76 -21.98 31.20
N GLU A 46 -9.93 -21.59 31.69
CA GLU A 46 -11.22 -22.22 31.35
C GLU A 46 -11.50 -22.11 29.85
N LEU A 47 -11.33 -20.91 29.25
CA LEU A 47 -11.55 -20.73 27.82
C LEU A 47 -10.63 -21.62 26.97
N VAL A 48 -9.37 -21.78 27.40
CA VAL A 48 -8.40 -22.63 26.67
C VAL A 48 -8.76 -24.10 26.79
N GLN A 49 -9.32 -24.55 27.92
CA GLN A 49 -9.70 -25.93 28.14
C GLN A 49 -11.02 -26.32 27.46
N ASP A 50 -11.98 -25.39 27.45
CA ASP A 50 -13.36 -25.69 27.02
C ASP A 50 -13.58 -25.43 25.51
N SER A 51 -12.64 -24.77 24.82
CA SER A 51 -12.81 -24.37 23.42
C SER A 51 -11.83 -25.06 22.48
N PRO A 52 -12.19 -26.20 21.88
CA PRO A 52 -11.27 -26.97 21.02
C PRO A 52 -10.84 -26.25 19.73
N ASN A 53 -11.58 -25.23 19.27
CA ASN A 53 -11.29 -24.46 18.04
C ASN A 53 -10.59 -23.14 18.33
N LEU A 54 -10.23 -22.85 19.57
CA LEU A 54 -9.69 -21.54 20.00
C LEU A 54 -8.41 -21.17 19.27
N ASP A 55 -7.48 -22.12 19.11
CA ASP A 55 -6.17 -21.88 18.49
C ASP A 55 -6.31 -21.47 17.02
N ALA A 56 -7.18 -22.15 16.26
CA ALA A 56 -7.42 -21.82 14.86
C ALA A 56 -8.07 -20.45 14.69
N ALA A 57 -9.07 -20.13 15.54
CA ALA A 57 -9.77 -18.85 15.52
C ALA A 57 -8.85 -17.69 15.91
N LEU A 58 -8.01 -17.87 16.93
CA LEU A 58 -7.04 -16.87 17.37
C LEU A 58 -5.97 -16.61 16.31
N ASN A 59 -5.42 -17.67 15.72
CA ASN A 59 -4.42 -17.52 14.66
C ASN A 59 -4.99 -16.78 13.44
N ALA A 60 -6.20 -17.10 12.99
CA ALA A 60 -6.86 -16.41 11.89
C ALA A 60 -7.13 -14.93 12.21
N SER A 61 -7.63 -14.64 13.40
CA SER A 61 -7.92 -13.28 13.87
C SER A 61 -6.63 -12.44 13.98
N LEU A 62 -5.57 -13.02 14.58
CA LEU A 62 -4.27 -12.37 14.70
C LEU A 62 -3.65 -12.09 13.33
N ALA A 63 -3.62 -13.07 12.43
CA ALA A 63 -3.08 -12.90 11.09
C ALA A 63 -3.82 -11.76 10.35
N GLY A 64 -5.15 -11.70 10.44
CA GLY A 64 -5.94 -10.61 9.87
C GLY A 64 -5.61 -9.25 10.48
N ALA A 65 -5.52 -9.15 11.80
CA ALA A 65 -5.19 -7.90 12.49
C ALA A 65 -3.78 -7.39 12.14
N PHE A 66 -2.79 -8.28 12.09
CA PHE A 66 -1.42 -7.93 11.70
C PHE A 66 -1.33 -7.52 10.23
N ALA A 67 -2.06 -8.20 9.32
CA ALA A 67 -2.12 -7.82 7.91
C ALA A 67 -2.69 -6.42 7.72
N VAL A 68 -3.82 -6.10 8.36
CA VAL A 68 -4.42 -4.75 8.30
C VAL A 68 -3.46 -3.69 8.85
N LYS A 69 -2.76 -3.99 9.96
CA LYS A 69 -1.81 -3.03 10.54
C LYS A 69 -0.58 -2.82 9.66
N LEU A 70 -0.09 -3.88 9.03
CA LEU A 70 1.03 -3.79 8.10
C LEU A 70 0.65 -2.96 6.87
N ASP A 71 -0.53 -3.18 6.31
CA ASP A 71 -1.11 -2.39 5.22
C ASP A 71 -1.18 -0.89 5.58
N GLN A 72 -1.73 -0.56 6.74
CA GLN A 72 -1.84 0.82 7.20
C GLN A 72 -0.47 1.49 7.32
N LEU A 73 0.54 0.78 7.82
CA LEU A 73 1.90 1.29 7.92
C LEU A 73 2.55 1.50 6.55
N GLY A 74 2.35 0.56 5.62
CA GLY A 74 2.82 0.68 4.24
C GLY A 74 2.21 1.90 3.54
N ILE A 75 0.89 2.05 3.61
CA ILE A 75 0.17 3.18 3.04
C ILE A 75 0.61 4.51 3.66
N ALA A 76 0.77 4.57 4.98
CA ALA A 76 1.27 5.77 5.65
C ALA A 76 2.66 6.17 5.15
N LYS A 77 3.55 5.19 4.92
CA LYS A 77 4.87 5.43 4.33
C LYS A 77 4.79 5.94 2.90
N LEU A 78 3.93 5.34 2.06
CA LEU A 78 3.70 5.79 0.69
C LEU A 78 3.16 7.22 0.64
N LEU A 79 2.19 7.57 1.50
CA LEU A 79 1.64 8.92 1.57
C LEU A 79 2.64 9.96 2.06
N ALA A 80 3.48 9.60 3.02
CA ALA A 80 4.49 10.49 3.60
C ALA A 80 5.70 10.75 2.66
N ASP A 81 5.95 9.87 1.69
CA ASP A 81 7.11 9.99 0.81
C ASP A 81 6.95 11.18 -0.16
N ALA A 82 7.78 12.20 -0.01
CA ALA A 82 7.74 13.40 -0.85
C ALA A 82 8.19 13.16 -2.30
N GLY A 83 8.94 12.09 -2.57
CA GLY A 83 9.42 11.74 -3.89
C GLY A 83 8.35 11.14 -4.80
N ILE A 84 7.23 10.66 -4.25
CA ILE A 84 6.12 10.15 -5.07
C ILE A 84 5.34 11.34 -5.64
N PRO A 85 5.22 11.47 -6.98
CA PRO A 85 4.44 12.51 -7.61
C PRO A 85 2.99 12.51 -7.14
N LYS A 86 2.38 13.69 -7.10
CA LYS A 86 0.98 13.85 -6.70
C LYS A 86 0.20 14.66 -7.73
N SER A 87 -1.11 14.50 -7.77
CA SER A 87 -1.99 15.33 -8.59
C SER A 87 -1.91 16.79 -8.18
N LEU A 88 -1.84 17.70 -9.16
CA LEU A 88 -1.82 19.16 -8.94
C LEU A 88 -3.22 19.75 -8.82
N ALA A 89 -4.23 19.10 -9.37
CA ALA A 89 -5.62 19.53 -9.34
C ALA A 89 -6.42 18.65 -8.38
N THR A 90 -7.53 19.20 -7.89
CA THR A 90 -8.52 18.47 -7.12
C THR A 90 -9.08 17.33 -7.95
N GLN A 91 -8.71 16.10 -7.64
CA GLN A 91 -9.16 14.90 -8.31
C GLN A 91 -9.83 13.98 -7.29
N ASP A 92 -11.14 13.87 -7.38
CA ASP A 92 -11.91 13.02 -6.47
C ASP A 92 -11.85 11.55 -6.91
N PRO A 93 -11.18 10.66 -6.17
CA PRO A 93 -11.10 9.25 -6.54
C PRO A 93 -12.44 8.51 -6.46
N ALA A 94 -13.49 9.14 -5.92
CA ALA A 94 -14.85 8.62 -5.95
C ALA A 94 -15.52 8.68 -7.34
N LEU A 95 -14.89 9.32 -8.34
CA LEU A 95 -15.41 9.49 -9.68
C LEU A 95 -14.54 8.77 -10.72
N TRP A 96 -15.14 7.94 -11.58
CA TRP A 96 -14.42 7.23 -12.66
C TRP A 96 -13.65 8.17 -13.59
N ALA A 97 -14.24 9.30 -13.96
CA ALA A 97 -13.60 10.29 -14.82
C ALA A 97 -12.33 10.89 -14.17
N LYS A 98 -12.39 11.19 -12.87
CA LYS A 98 -11.26 11.77 -12.14
C LYS A 98 -10.16 10.73 -11.87
N LEU A 99 -10.53 9.48 -11.72
CA LEU A 99 -9.59 8.37 -11.65
C LEU A 99 -8.81 8.23 -12.96
N LEU A 100 -9.50 8.34 -14.10
CA LEU A 100 -8.89 8.30 -15.43
C LEU A 100 -7.97 9.49 -15.69
N GLU A 101 -8.36 10.71 -15.26
CA GLU A 101 -7.51 11.89 -15.32
C GLU A 101 -6.21 11.71 -14.52
N ALA A 102 -6.29 11.06 -13.34
CA ALA A 102 -5.10 10.78 -12.53
C ALA A 102 -4.13 9.82 -13.22
N VAL A 103 -4.64 8.81 -13.91
CA VAL A 103 -3.82 7.92 -14.74
C VAL A 103 -3.18 8.70 -15.88
N GLY A 104 -3.93 9.58 -16.55
CA GLY A 104 -3.39 10.46 -17.60
C GLY A 104 -2.29 11.37 -17.06
N ALA A 105 -2.43 11.92 -15.86
CA ALA A 105 -1.41 12.74 -15.23
C ALA A 105 -0.14 11.93 -14.91
N ALA A 106 -0.28 10.70 -14.43
CA ALA A 106 0.85 9.80 -14.18
C ALA A 106 1.61 9.48 -15.48
N LEU A 107 0.88 9.16 -16.55
CA LEU A 107 1.49 8.92 -17.88
C LEU A 107 2.18 10.18 -18.44
N GLY A 108 1.64 11.36 -18.20
CA GLY A 108 2.26 12.64 -18.56
C GLY A 108 3.60 12.90 -17.87
N LEU A 109 3.91 12.21 -16.80
CA LEU A 109 5.20 12.23 -16.11
C LEU A 109 6.16 11.14 -16.63
N ASN A 110 5.92 10.58 -17.80
CA ASN A 110 6.67 9.46 -18.38
C ASN A 110 6.69 8.18 -17.52
N GLN A 111 5.69 8.01 -16.69
CA GLN A 111 5.52 6.78 -15.93
C GLN A 111 4.95 5.66 -16.81
N ALA A 112 5.30 4.43 -16.50
CA ALA A 112 4.62 3.28 -17.11
C ALA A 112 3.15 3.24 -16.71
N LEU A 113 2.31 2.59 -17.52
CA LEU A 113 0.91 2.38 -17.18
C LEU A 113 0.80 1.69 -15.81
N PRO A 114 0.04 2.25 -14.86
CA PRO A 114 -0.14 1.65 -13.55
C PRO A 114 -0.72 0.24 -13.66
N THR A 115 -0.18 -0.70 -12.89
CA THR A 115 -0.67 -2.10 -12.84
C THR A 115 -1.79 -2.28 -11.82
N ALA A 116 -1.82 -1.43 -10.81
CA ALA A 116 -2.83 -1.45 -9.76
C ALA A 116 -3.13 -0.06 -9.21
N HIS A 117 -4.30 0.07 -8.61
CA HIS A 117 -4.65 1.22 -7.79
C HIS A 117 -5.23 0.79 -6.45
N ILE A 118 -4.96 1.59 -5.42
CA ILE A 118 -5.47 1.40 -4.07
C ILE A 118 -6.30 2.61 -3.72
N SER A 119 -7.54 2.41 -3.30
CA SER A 119 -8.46 3.49 -2.90
C SER A 119 -9.08 3.22 -1.53
N ALA A 120 -9.65 4.27 -0.92
CA ALA A 120 -10.45 4.11 0.27
C ALA A 120 -11.73 3.30 -0.04
N PRO A 121 -12.22 2.45 0.88
CA PRO A 121 -13.45 1.68 0.67
C PRO A 121 -14.67 2.56 0.33
N ALA A 122 -14.76 3.74 0.94
CA ALA A 122 -15.85 4.69 0.66
C ALA A 122 -15.84 5.18 -0.81
N ASP A 123 -14.65 5.48 -1.35
CA ASP A 123 -14.51 5.93 -2.74
C ASP A 123 -14.82 4.81 -3.74
N MET A 124 -14.43 3.57 -3.42
CA MET A 124 -14.75 2.40 -4.23
C MET A 124 -16.28 2.19 -4.32
N ILE A 125 -16.96 2.26 -3.18
CA ILE A 125 -18.43 2.11 -3.13
C ILE A 125 -19.12 3.26 -3.87
N ALA A 126 -18.64 4.50 -3.72
CA ALA A 126 -19.17 5.66 -4.43
C ALA A 126 -19.03 5.52 -5.95
N ARG A 127 -17.90 4.99 -6.44
CA ARG A 127 -17.71 4.68 -7.87
C ARG A 127 -18.67 3.58 -8.35
N ALA A 128 -18.77 2.51 -7.59
CA ALA A 128 -19.70 1.41 -7.93
C ALA A 128 -21.16 1.88 -7.99
N GLY A 129 -21.51 2.90 -7.20
CA GLY A 129 -22.84 3.51 -7.18
C GLY A 129 -23.10 4.55 -8.29
N GLN A 130 -22.15 4.85 -9.18
CA GLN A 130 -22.35 5.86 -10.22
C GLN A 130 -23.33 5.38 -11.30
N THR A 131 -24.27 6.26 -11.64
CA THR A 131 -25.24 6.05 -12.73
C THR A 131 -25.15 7.17 -13.75
N ALA A 132 -25.52 6.86 -15.00
CA ALA A 132 -25.68 7.88 -16.04
C ALA A 132 -26.83 8.81 -15.68
N SER A 133 -26.57 10.12 -15.68
CA SER A 133 -27.51 11.15 -15.22
C SER A 133 -28.86 11.15 -15.98
N THR A 134 -28.88 10.70 -17.23
CA THR A 134 -30.04 10.75 -18.11
C THR A 134 -30.86 9.44 -18.11
N SER A 135 -30.22 8.29 -17.90
CA SER A 135 -30.87 6.97 -18.06
C SER A 135 -30.94 6.16 -16.76
N GLY A 136 -30.26 6.60 -15.69
CA GLY A 136 -30.16 5.85 -14.44
C GLY A 136 -29.41 4.51 -14.56
N VAL A 137 -28.79 4.22 -15.71
CA VAL A 137 -28.01 3.00 -15.95
C VAL A 137 -26.69 3.10 -15.18
N TRP A 138 -26.29 2.01 -14.55
CA TRP A 138 -25.02 1.92 -13.83
C TRP A 138 -23.84 2.13 -14.78
N LEU A 139 -22.94 3.02 -14.38
CA LEU A 139 -21.68 3.25 -15.08
C LEU A 139 -20.68 2.20 -14.60
N GLY A 140 -20.28 1.31 -15.52
CA GLY A 140 -19.20 0.39 -15.28
C GLY A 140 -17.83 1.09 -15.28
N ALA A 141 -16.81 0.40 -14.81
CA ALA A 141 -15.45 0.91 -14.89
C ALA A 141 -15.02 1.11 -16.36
N PRO A 142 -14.35 2.23 -16.72
CA PRO A 142 -13.74 2.40 -18.03
C PRO A 142 -12.80 1.22 -18.37
N PRO A 143 -12.71 0.79 -19.63
CA PRO A 143 -11.91 -0.38 -20.02
C PRO A 143 -10.45 -0.32 -19.55
N LEU A 144 -9.82 0.86 -19.59
CA LEU A 144 -8.46 1.05 -19.10
C LEU A 144 -8.34 0.78 -17.60
N LEU A 145 -9.31 1.23 -16.81
CA LEU A 145 -9.32 1.05 -15.36
C LEU A 145 -9.71 -0.38 -14.97
N SER A 146 -10.59 -1.03 -15.74
CA SER A 146 -10.97 -2.43 -15.50
C SER A 146 -9.83 -3.41 -15.75
N ALA A 147 -8.84 -3.04 -16.55
CA ALA A 147 -7.62 -3.83 -16.76
C ALA A 147 -6.62 -3.73 -15.60
N MET A 148 -6.74 -2.70 -14.75
CA MET A 148 -5.89 -2.53 -13.57
C MET A 148 -6.50 -3.25 -12.36
N ARG A 149 -5.63 -3.78 -11.50
CA ARG A 149 -6.09 -4.39 -10.25
C ARG A 149 -6.56 -3.31 -9.29
N GLU A 150 -7.83 -3.35 -8.93
CA GLU A 150 -8.40 -2.51 -7.88
C GLU A 150 -8.20 -3.15 -6.51
N LEU A 151 -7.62 -2.39 -5.61
CA LEU A 151 -7.42 -2.76 -4.21
C LEU A 151 -8.04 -1.67 -3.33
N HIS A 152 -8.46 -2.05 -2.14
CA HIS A 152 -8.97 -1.13 -1.15
C HIS A 152 -8.25 -1.33 0.19
N SER A 153 -8.07 -0.25 0.92
CA SER A 153 -7.51 -0.32 2.27
C SER A 153 -8.10 0.75 3.18
N THR A 154 -8.35 0.35 4.42
CA THR A 154 -8.77 1.27 5.50
C THR A 154 -7.65 2.20 5.96
N GLY A 155 -6.43 2.01 5.49
CA GLY A 155 -5.32 2.93 5.72
C GLY A 155 -5.40 4.22 4.90
N LEU A 156 -6.28 4.25 3.87
CA LEU A 156 -6.56 5.45 3.08
C LEU A 156 -7.80 6.15 3.59
N THR A 157 -7.74 7.47 3.66
CA THR A 157 -8.93 8.32 3.88
C THR A 157 -9.66 8.55 2.56
N ALA A 158 -10.98 8.73 2.62
CA ALA A 158 -11.78 9.12 1.45
C ALA A 158 -11.19 10.36 0.78
N GLY A 159 -11.17 10.36 -0.54
CA GLY A 159 -10.53 11.42 -1.32
C GLY A 159 -9.04 11.19 -1.60
N THR A 160 -8.49 10.03 -1.25
CA THR A 160 -7.09 9.68 -1.52
C THR A 160 -6.99 8.33 -2.21
N ALA A 161 -6.24 8.27 -3.30
CA ALA A 161 -5.90 7.02 -3.97
C ALA A 161 -4.41 6.97 -4.35
N LEU A 162 -3.90 5.76 -4.49
CA LEU A 162 -2.53 5.48 -4.90
C LEU A 162 -2.56 4.64 -6.17
N PHE A 163 -1.73 5.01 -7.14
CA PHE A 163 -1.57 4.28 -8.39
C PHE A 163 -0.12 3.90 -8.58
N GLY A 164 0.12 2.87 -9.34
CA GLY A 164 1.46 2.57 -9.83
C GLY A 164 1.74 1.09 -10.00
N ASP A 165 3.01 0.83 -10.27
CA ASP A 165 3.59 -0.50 -10.18
C ASP A 165 4.20 -0.67 -8.79
N PHE A 166 3.40 -1.21 -7.87
CA PHE A 166 3.83 -1.40 -6.49
C PHE A 166 4.93 -2.45 -6.35
N ALA A 167 5.03 -3.39 -7.29
CA ALA A 167 6.06 -4.43 -7.25
C ALA A 167 7.46 -3.86 -7.51
N ALA A 168 7.57 -2.88 -8.42
CA ALA A 168 8.83 -2.18 -8.68
C ALA A 168 9.02 -0.98 -7.76
N GLY A 169 7.93 -0.30 -7.38
CA GLY A 169 7.94 0.96 -6.63
C GLY A 169 8.28 0.84 -5.15
N CYS A 170 7.91 -0.28 -4.53
CA CYS A 170 8.08 -0.45 -3.07
C CYS A 170 8.39 -1.89 -2.69
N ALA A 171 8.90 -2.06 -1.46
CA ALA A 171 9.16 -3.37 -0.89
C ALA A 171 8.80 -3.40 0.59
N VAL A 172 8.35 -4.56 1.05
CA VAL A 172 8.18 -4.88 2.47
C VAL A 172 9.40 -5.66 2.94
N ALA A 173 10.09 -5.12 3.94
CA ALA A 173 11.23 -5.79 4.56
C ALA A 173 10.76 -6.44 5.88
N MET A 174 10.62 -7.75 5.88
CA MET A 174 10.33 -8.51 7.10
C MET A 174 11.64 -9.00 7.71
N ARG A 175 11.93 -8.56 8.94
CA ARG A 175 13.07 -9.05 9.72
C ARG A 175 12.68 -10.26 10.57
N GLN A 176 11.43 -10.30 11.01
CA GLN A 176 10.86 -11.39 11.80
C GLN A 176 9.42 -11.60 11.38
N GLU A 177 9.09 -12.81 11.00
CA GLU A 177 7.73 -13.23 10.69
C GLU A 177 6.83 -13.19 11.93
N LEU A 178 5.52 -13.32 11.72
CA LEU A 178 4.57 -13.38 12.82
C LEU A 178 4.86 -14.62 13.68
N ARG A 179 5.19 -14.35 14.95
CA ARG A 179 5.43 -15.39 15.96
C ARG A 179 4.40 -15.23 17.06
N VAL A 180 3.79 -16.34 17.43
CA VAL A 180 2.79 -16.39 18.50
C VAL A 180 3.33 -17.28 19.60
N GLU A 181 3.35 -16.77 20.83
CA GLU A 181 3.84 -17.45 22.01
C GLU A 181 2.82 -17.40 23.14
N VAL A 182 2.64 -18.50 23.85
CA VAL A 182 1.78 -18.59 25.04
C VAL A 182 2.63 -18.49 26.29
N VAL A 183 2.45 -17.42 27.05
CA VAL A 183 3.13 -17.22 28.34
C VAL A 183 2.19 -17.63 29.47
N ARG A 184 2.40 -18.84 29.99
CA ARG A 184 1.50 -19.48 30.97
C ARG A 184 1.60 -18.89 32.39
N HIS A 185 2.75 -18.31 32.73
CA HIS A 185 3.03 -17.85 34.10
C HIS A 185 3.00 -16.32 34.28
N ALA A 186 2.47 -15.57 33.29
CA ALA A 186 2.50 -14.11 33.36
C ALA A 186 1.52 -13.50 34.37
N LYS A 187 0.40 -14.19 34.62
CA LYS A 187 -0.62 -13.74 35.60
C LYS A 187 -1.14 -14.91 36.44
N PRO A 188 -0.33 -15.47 37.35
CA PRO A 188 -0.72 -16.64 38.12
C PRO A 188 -1.89 -16.39 39.08
N THR A 189 -2.05 -15.14 39.53
CA THR A 189 -3.11 -14.75 40.47
C THR A 189 -4.50 -14.61 39.83
N SER A 190 -4.60 -14.51 38.52
CA SER A 190 -5.86 -14.33 37.80
C SER A 190 -6.28 -15.56 36.95
N GLY A 191 -5.56 -16.67 37.08
CA GLY A 191 -5.88 -17.89 36.31
C GLY A 191 -5.88 -17.67 34.78
N SER A 192 -5.05 -16.73 34.30
CA SER A 192 -5.02 -16.38 32.88
C SER A 192 -3.63 -16.57 32.28
N HIS A 193 -3.62 -17.05 31.06
CA HIS A 193 -2.46 -17.12 30.18
C HIS A 193 -2.39 -15.84 29.32
N LEU A 194 -1.20 -15.45 28.90
CA LEU A 194 -1.03 -14.36 27.93
C LEU A 194 -0.57 -14.94 26.60
N LEU A 195 -1.32 -14.65 25.55
CA LEU A 195 -0.90 -14.89 24.19
C LEU A 195 -0.17 -13.64 23.69
N VAL A 196 1.09 -13.79 23.32
CA VAL A 196 1.94 -12.73 22.77
C VAL A 196 2.18 -13.02 21.31
N ALA A 197 1.71 -12.13 20.45
CA ALA A 197 2.00 -12.19 19.02
C ALA A 197 2.90 -11.02 18.65
N HIS A 198 3.96 -11.27 17.90
CA HIS A 198 4.86 -10.20 17.47
C HIS A 198 5.47 -10.48 16.10
N MET A 199 5.72 -9.40 15.34
CA MET A 199 6.45 -9.42 14.08
C MET A 199 7.30 -8.16 13.96
N ARG A 200 8.32 -8.19 13.12
CA ARG A 200 9.15 -7.01 12.82
C ARG A 200 9.20 -6.78 11.32
N ALA A 201 8.65 -5.65 10.91
CA ALA A 201 8.62 -5.28 9.50
C ALA A 201 8.89 -3.78 9.32
N ASP A 202 9.33 -3.42 8.13
CA ASP A 202 9.43 -2.06 7.64
C ASP A 202 8.97 -2.02 6.18
N PHE A 203 8.58 -0.85 5.73
CA PHE A 203 8.13 -0.60 4.38
C PHE A 203 9.05 0.45 3.74
N VAL A 204 9.47 0.22 2.51
CA VAL A 204 10.40 1.10 1.80
C VAL A 204 9.91 1.41 0.40
N VAL A 205 10.06 2.67 -0.01
CA VAL A 205 9.85 3.12 -1.39
C VAL A 205 11.19 3.05 -2.11
N LEU A 206 11.27 2.22 -3.15
CA LEU A 206 12.48 1.99 -3.95
C LEU A 206 12.54 2.90 -5.18
N GLN A 207 11.42 3.00 -5.90
CA GLN A 207 11.28 3.81 -7.09
C GLN A 207 10.03 4.69 -6.99
N PRO A 208 10.14 5.90 -6.44
CA PRO A 208 8.99 6.79 -6.27
C PRO A 208 8.36 7.22 -7.60
N GLY A 209 9.16 7.28 -8.69
CA GLY A 209 8.68 7.58 -10.02
C GLY A 209 7.75 6.52 -10.64
N ARG A 210 7.64 5.33 -10.05
CA ARG A 210 6.69 4.27 -10.45
C ARG A 210 5.34 4.37 -9.75
N LEU A 211 5.21 5.31 -8.82
CA LEU A 211 4.04 5.50 -7.97
C LEU A 211 3.47 6.90 -8.18
N PHE A 212 2.17 7.07 -7.96
CA PHE A 212 1.46 8.34 -8.09
C PHE A 212 0.40 8.48 -6.99
N LYS A 213 0.25 9.68 -6.44
CA LYS A 213 -0.76 10.01 -5.44
C LYS A 213 -1.86 10.86 -6.05
N GLN A 214 -3.08 10.39 -5.95
CA GLN A 214 -4.26 11.17 -6.25
C GLN A 214 -4.84 11.71 -4.95
N LEU A 215 -5.01 13.02 -4.88
CA LEU A 215 -5.53 13.72 -3.70
C LEU A 215 -6.71 14.58 -4.10
N LYS A 216 -7.81 14.47 -3.35
CA LYS A 216 -8.89 15.44 -3.37
C LYS A 216 -8.47 16.59 -2.46
N THR A 217 -8.08 17.72 -3.06
CA THR A 217 -7.84 18.94 -2.29
C THR A 217 -9.20 19.50 -1.88
N VAL A 218 -9.39 19.77 -0.61
CA VAL A 218 -10.58 20.44 -0.06
C VAL A 218 -10.48 21.94 -0.29
#